data_fbd37278aa7e7264b0d178ba35dec8b4
#
_entry.id   fbd37278aa7e7264b0d178ba35dec8b4
#
_cell.length_a   1.000
_cell.length_b   1.000
_cell.length_c   1.000
_cell.angle_alpha   90.00
_cell.angle_beta   90.00
_cell.angle_gamma   90.00
#
_symmetry.space_group_name_H-M   'P 1'
#
loop_
_entity.id
_entity.type
_entity.pdbx_description
1 polymer ?
#
loop_
_entity_poly.entity_id
_entity_poly.type
_entity_poly.pdbx_seq_one_letter_code
_entity_poly.pdbx_strand_id
1 'polypeptide(L)'
;MDKLEDFIRKNRNDLDRYSPSDEMWDRIHGNSGISGRRMRLIWLTSAAMVAVILGTSVLFYSGYQRRSLISNNSEALIMKANPQLKEAEIYYNTMYTDLLNEASPLLTSNPEVKTELMSDLSRVDSICIAIKRDLKDNVSNQEVIEALLNNYRTKIRILEDMLVVLKENEKNNEKGENYAL
;
A
#
# COMPACT_ATOMS: atom_id res chain seq x y z
N MET A 1 28.86 -39.51 39.79
CA MET A 1 28.04 -38.82 40.78
C MET A 1 28.87 -37.69 41.35
N ASP A 2 28.39 -36.47 41.14
CA ASP A 2 29.18 -35.27 41.44
C ASP A 2 29.27 -35.05 42.94
N LYS A 3 30.50 -34.80 43.44
CA LYS A 3 30.78 -34.50 44.86
C LYS A 3 29.93 -33.33 45.39
N LEU A 4 29.47 -32.48 44.48
CA LEU A 4 28.60 -31.34 44.77
C LEU A 4 27.16 -31.78 45.10
N GLU A 5 26.65 -32.76 44.42
CA GLU A 5 25.32 -33.30 44.62
C GLU A 5 25.17 -34.03 45.97
N ASP A 6 26.19 -34.77 46.34
CA ASP A 6 26.29 -35.41 47.64
C ASP A 6 26.44 -34.41 48.79
N PHE A 7 27.16 -33.31 48.59
CA PHE A 7 27.30 -32.25 49.54
C PHE A 7 25.96 -31.49 49.76
N ILE A 8 25.26 -31.17 48.68
CA ILE A 8 23.92 -30.51 48.74
C ILE A 8 22.93 -31.42 49.45
N ARG A 9 22.91 -32.70 49.13
CA ARG A 9 22.02 -33.69 49.74
C ARG A 9 22.22 -33.86 51.22
N LYS A 10 23.50 -33.86 51.67
CA LYS A 10 23.89 -34.03 53.07
C LYS A 10 23.65 -32.81 53.93
N ASN A 11 23.69 -31.60 53.34
CA ASN A 11 23.54 -30.35 54.04
C ASN A 11 22.19 -29.63 53.71
N ARG A 12 21.22 -30.35 53.14
CA ARG A 12 19.93 -29.80 52.70
C ARG A 12 19.20 -29.07 53.84
N ASN A 13 19.21 -29.59 55.05
CA ASN A 13 18.57 -28.98 56.20
C ASN A 13 19.24 -27.70 56.70
N ASP A 14 20.53 -27.51 56.38
CA ASP A 14 21.26 -26.29 56.70
C ASP A 14 21.18 -25.24 55.64
N LEU A 15 20.91 -25.65 54.37
CA LEU A 15 20.72 -24.79 53.23
C LEU A 15 19.29 -24.25 53.14
N ASP A 16 18.29 -25.02 53.58
CA ASP A 16 16.86 -24.67 53.57
C ASP A 16 16.44 -24.01 54.93
N ARG A 17 17.27 -23.17 55.48
CA ARG A 17 17.08 -22.54 56.79
C ARG A 17 15.99 -21.51 56.86
N TYR A 18 15.59 -20.95 55.72
CA TYR A 18 14.58 -19.92 55.59
C TYR A 18 13.34 -20.40 54.82
N SER A 19 12.31 -20.76 55.50
CA SER A 19 10.99 -20.94 54.89
C SER A 19 10.42 -19.54 54.53
N PRO A 20 10.03 -19.30 53.27
CA PRO A 20 9.36 -18.05 52.94
C PRO A 20 8.09 -17.88 53.77
N SER A 21 7.82 -16.68 54.26
CA SER A 21 6.60 -16.40 55.04
C SER A 21 5.36 -16.54 54.15
N ASP A 22 4.24 -16.99 54.73
CA ASP A 22 2.96 -17.14 54.02
C ASP A 22 2.50 -15.83 53.34
N GLU A 23 2.86 -14.69 53.95
CA GLU A 23 2.60 -13.36 53.34
C GLU A 23 3.35 -13.12 52.03
N MET A 24 4.47 -13.79 51.79
CA MET A 24 5.25 -13.67 50.57
C MET A 24 4.59 -14.47 49.43
N TRP A 25 4.01 -15.61 49.78
CA TRP A 25 3.19 -16.41 48.83
C TRP A 25 1.90 -15.71 48.44
N ASP A 26 1.24 -15.03 49.38
CA ASP A 26 0.03 -14.26 49.11
C ASP A 26 0.29 -13.06 48.18
N ARG A 27 1.46 -12.41 48.29
CA ARG A 27 1.85 -11.33 47.35
C ARG A 27 2.11 -11.85 45.95
N ILE A 28 2.68 -13.04 45.79
CA ILE A 28 2.93 -13.64 44.48
C ILE A 28 1.63 -14.12 43.83
N HIS A 29 0.73 -14.71 44.59
CA HIS A 29 -0.56 -15.20 44.08
C HIS A 29 -1.55 -14.04 43.90
N GLY A 30 -1.50 -13.00 44.72
CA GLY A 30 -2.39 -11.84 44.61
C GLY A 30 -2.11 -10.94 43.39
N ASN A 31 -0.91 -11.00 42.79
CA ASN A 31 -0.53 -10.13 41.68
C ASN A 31 -0.76 -10.74 40.31
N SER A 32 -1.17 -12.00 40.21
CA SER A 32 -1.51 -12.66 38.94
C SER A 32 -2.99 -12.55 38.53
N GLY A 33 -3.79 -11.89 39.33
CA GLY A 33 -5.20 -11.56 39.03
C GLY A 33 -5.28 -10.30 38.16
N ILE A 34 -5.12 -10.42 36.85
CA ILE A 34 -5.61 -9.39 35.91
C ILE A 34 -7.11 -9.30 36.16
N SER A 35 -7.51 -8.24 36.92
CA SER A 35 -8.90 -7.98 37.25
C SER A 35 -9.73 -8.08 35.97
N GLY A 36 -10.71 -8.99 35.94
CA GLY A 36 -11.57 -9.23 34.78
C GLY A 36 -12.29 -7.98 34.27
N ARG A 37 -12.30 -6.90 35.08
CA ARG A 37 -12.73 -5.56 34.68
C ARG A 37 -11.76 -4.90 33.67
N ARG A 38 -10.42 -5.05 33.85
CA ARG A 38 -9.43 -4.51 32.93
C ARG A 38 -9.42 -5.29 31.61
N MET A 39 -9.65 -6.58 31.66
CA MET A 39 -9.74 -7.42 30.47
C MET A 39 -10.96 -7.08 29.61
N ARG A 40 -12.11 -6.78 30.22
CA ARG A 40 -13.30 -6.27 29.50
C ARG A 40 -13.08 -4.89 28.89
N LEU A 41 -12.33 -4.01 29.55
CA LEU A 41 -12.01 -2.68 29.00
C LEU A 41 -11.08 -2.80 27.77
N ILE A 42 -10.09 -3.68 27.81
CA ILE A 42 -9.17 -3.92 26.68
C ILE A 42 -9.93 -4.54 25.50
N TRP A 43 -10.88 -5.42 25.74
CA TRP A 43 -11.73 -6.00 24.68
C TRP A 43 -12.68 -4.97 24.05
N LEU A 44 -13.23 -4.06 24.85
CA LEU A 44 -14.09 -2.97 24.37
C LEU A 44 -13.31 -1.94 23.54
N THR A 45 -12.08 -1.60 23.92
CA THR A 45 -11.23 -0.66 23.17
C THR A 45 -10.72 -1.27 21.85
N SER A 46 -10.40 -2.56 21.83
CA SER A 46 -9.99 -3.25 20.60
C SER A 46 -11.15 -3.39 19.61
N ALA A 47 -12.36 -3.68 20.07
CA ALA A 47 -13.55 -3.74 19.23
C ALA A 47 -13.92 -2.38 18.62
N ALA A 48 -13.76 -1.29 19.38
CA ALA A 48 -13.96 0.07 18.87
C ALA A 48 -12.95 0.44 17.78
N MET A 49 -11.68 0.05 17.94
CA MET A 49 -10.64 0.32 16.93
C MET A 49 -10.91 -0.43 15.63
N VAL A 50 -11.33 -1.69 15.71
CA VAL A 50 -11.74 -2.48 14.53
C VAL A 50 -12.97 -1.88 13.85
N ALA A 51 -13.96 -1.43 14.62
CA ALA A 51 -15.16 -0.78 14.09
C ALA A 51 -14.84 0.55 13.38
N VAL A 52 -13.89 1.34 13.88
CA VAL A 52 -13.43 2.58 13.22
C VAL A 52 -12.70 2.25 11.91
N ILE A 53 -11.82 1.25 11.90
CA ILE A 53 -11.10 0.85 10.68
C ILE A 53 -12.08 0.32 9.63
N LEU A 54 -13.03 -0.52 10.01
CA LEU A 54 -14.05 -1.03 9.10
C LEU A 54 -14.98 0.09 8.62
N GLY A 55 -15.40 0.99 9.51
CA GLY A 55 -16.24 2.14 9.18
C GLY A 55 -15.55 3.11 8.19
N THR A 56 -14.29 3.44 8.44
CA THR A 56 -13.50 4.29 7.52
C THR A 56 -13.22 3.59 6.19
N SER A 57 -12.99 2.28 6.19
CA SER A 57 -12.83 1.48 4.96
C SER A 57 -14.10 1.47 4.13
N VAL A 58 -15.27 1.29 4.74
CA VAL A 58 -16.57 1.31 4.04
C VAL A 58 -16.87 2.71 3.50
N LEU A 59 -16.62 3.77 4.26
CA LEU A 59 -16.79 5.15 3.80
C LEU A 59 -15.83 5.49 2.66
N PHE A 60 -14.58 5.05 2.74
CA PHE A 60 -13.60 5.23 1.69
C PHE A 60 -13.99 4.46 0.42
N TYR A 61 -14.38 3.19 0.56
CA TYR A 61 -14.82 2.35 -0.56
C TYR A 61 -16.11 2.87 -1.21
N SER A 62 -17.11 3.28 -0.41
CA SER A 62 -18.36 3.86 -0.91
C SER A 62 -18.16 5.22 -1.57
N GLY A 63 -17.21 6.03 -1.06
CA GLY A 63 -16.81 7.29 -1.67
C GLY A 63 -16.10 7.07 -3.01
N TYR A 64 -15.29 6.04 -3.11
CA TYR A 64 -14.60 5.66 -4.34
C TYR A 64 -15.61 5.16 -5.41
N GLN A 65 -16.57 4.30 -5.04
CA GLN A 65 -17.61 3.83 -5.94
C GLN A 65 -18.59 4.93 -6.38
N ARG A 66 -18.99 5.83 -5.49
CA ARG A 66 -19.85 6.96 -5.87
C ARG A 66 -19.16 7.93 -6.83
N ARG A 67 -17.84 8.14 -6.68
CA ARG A 67 -17.06 8.93 -7.64
C ARG A 67 -17.06 8.30 -9.03
N SER A 68 -16.98 6.98 -9.13
CA SER A 68 -16.95 6.26 -10.40
C SER A 68 -18.28 6.36 -11.17
N LEU A 69 -19.41 6.26 -10.48
CA LEU A 69 -20.74 6.30 -11.11
C LEU A 69 -21.13 7.71 -11.62
N ILE A 70 -20.74 8.78 -10.91
CA ILE A 70 -20.96 10.16 -11.33
C ILE A 70 -19.99 10.55 -12.45
N SER A 71 -18.78 9.99 -12.44
CA SER A 71 -17.76 10.20 -13.46
C SER A 71 -18.20 9.63 -14.81
N ASN A 72 -18.73 8.42 -14.86
CA ASN A 72 -19.07 7.73 -16.10
C ASN A 72 -20.13 8.47 -16.95
N ASN A 73 -21.15 9.07 -16.32
CA ASN A 73 -22.18 9.81 -17.08
C ASN A 73 -21.66 11.13 -17.65
N SER A 74 -20.84 11.86 -16.90
CA SER A 74 -20.25 13.10 -17.39
C SER A 74 -19.16 12.86 -18.43
N GLU A 75 -18.38 11.79 -18.27
CA GLU A 75 -17.36 11.37 -19.22
C GLU A 75 -17.98 10.97 -20.57
N ALA A 76 -19.07 10.21 -20.54
CA ALA A 76 -19.82 9.86 -21.76
C ALA A 76 -20.38 11.10 -22.51
N LEU A 77 -20.81 12.13 -21.79
CA LEU A 77 -21.28 13.39 -22.39
C LEU A 77 -20.11 14.17 -23.03
N ILE A 78 -18.96 14.26 -22.35
CA ILE A 78 -17.74 14.91 -22.85
C ILE A 78 -17.28 14.21 -24.13
N MET A 79 -17.20 12.89 -24.12
CA MET A 79 -16.77 12.08 -25.27
C MET A 79 -17.75 12.16 -26.45
N LYS A 80 -19.05 12.27 -26.17
CA LYS A 80 -20.08 12.47 -27.21
C LYS A 80 -20.00 13.86 -27.86
N ALA A 81 -19.67 14.87 -27.05
CA ALA A 81 -19.49 16.24 -27.52
C ALA A 81 -18.20 16.44 -28.32
N ASN A 82 -17.17 15.62 -28.03
CA ASN A 82 -15.83 15.75 -28.61
C ASN A 82 -15.34 14.41 -29.20
N PRO A 83 -15.75 14.06 -30.44
CA PRO A 83 -15.36 12.79 -31.08
C PRO A 83 -13.83 12.62 -31.20
N GLN A 84 -13.10 13.71 -31.49
CA GLN A 84 -11.63 13.70 -31.61
C GLN A 84 -10.95 13.39 -30.26
N LEU A 85 -11.51 13.89 -29.16
CA LEU A 85 -11.01 13.56 -27.82
C LEU A 85 -11.23 12.08 -27.49
N LYS A 86 -12.37 11.52 -27.88
CA LYS A 86 -12.68 10.10 -27.73
C LYS A 86 -11.68 9.23 -28.51
N GLU A 87 -11.38 9.57 -29.75
CA GLU A 87 -10.39 8.84 -30.55
C GLU A 87 -9.01 8.93 -29.93
N ALA A 88 -8.60 10.11 -29.49
CA ALA A 88 -7.33 10.31 -28.80
C ALA A 88 -7.25 9.50 -27.50
N GLU A 89 -8.30 9.48 -26.69
CA GLU A 89 -8.33 8.68 -25.45
C GLU A 89 -8.19 7.18 -25.73
N ILE A 90 -8.87 6.65 -26.74
CA ILE A 90 -8.73 5.24 -27.14
C ILE A 90 -7.29 4.96 -27.58
N TYR A 91 -6.72 5.83 -28.41
CA TYR A 91 -5.35 5.70 -28.89
C TYR A 91 -4.34 5.68 -27.72
N TYR A 92 -4.40 6.69 -26.83
CA TYR A 92 -3.47 6.77 -25.71
C TYR A 92 -3.68 5.65 -24.67
N ASN A 93 -4.88 5.17 -24.44
CA ASN A 93 -5.15 4.04 -23.55
C ASN A 93 -4.60 2.73 -24.14
N THR A 94 -4.70 2.51 -25.45
CA THR A 94 -4.09 1.35 -26.09
C THR A 94 -2.58 1.40 -25.95
N MET A 95 -1.96 2.52 -26.30
CA MET A 95 -0.51 2.73 -26.18
C MET A 95 -0.01 2.55 -24.73
N TYR A 96 -0.75 3.09 -23.77
CA TYR A 96 -0.47 2.89 -22.34
C TYR A 96 -0.49 1.42 -21.94
N THR A 97 -1.49 0.68 -22.40
CA THR A 97 -1.62 -0.75 -22.09
C THR A 97 -0.48 -1.57 -22.71
N ASP A 98 -0.10 -1.26 -23.94
CA ASP A 98 1.00 -1.94 -24.64
C ASP A 98 2.34 -1.69 -23.92
N LEU A 99 2.64 -0.43 -23.59
CA LEU A 99 3.86 -0.07 -22.86
C LEU A 99 3.90 -0.68 -21.45
N LEU A 100 2.77 -0.71 -20.75
CA LEU A 100 2.69 -1.32 -19.43
C LEU A 100 2.89 -2.84 -19.48
N ASN A 101 2.35 -3.49 -20.49
CA ASN A 101 2.56 -4.92 -20.72
C ASN A 101 4.04 -5.22 -21.04
N GLU A 102 4.70 -4.37 -21.81
CA GLU A 102 6.13 -4.47 -22.10
C GLU A 102 6.99 -4.24 -20.85
N ALA A 103 6.62 -3.26 -20.01
CA ALA A 103 7.32 -2.95 -18.76
C ALA A 103 7.09 -4.01 -17.67
N SER A 104 5.97 -4.71 -17.66
CA SER A 104 5.52 -5.60 -16.57
C SER A 104 6.55 -6.64 -16.14
N PRO A 105 7.21 -7.41 -17.04
CA PRO A 105 8.25 -8.36 -16.66
C PRO A 105 9.46 -7.68 -16.02
N LEU A 106 9.89 -6.55 -16.55
CA LEU A 106 11.03 -5.77 -16.05
C LEU A 106 10.75 -5.15 -14.67
N LEU A 107 9.52 -4.70 -14.45
CA LEU A 107 9.06 -4.15 -13.17
C LEU A 107 8.97 -5.21 -12.07
N THR A 108 8.77 -6.47 -12.42
CA THR A 108 8.77 -7.56 -11.44
C THR A 108 10.15 -7.78 -10.83
N SER A 109 11.20 -7.58 -11.62
CA SER A 109 12.60 -7.68 -11.18
C SER A 109 13.10 -6.40 -10.49
N ASN A 110 12.36 -5.28 -10.60
CA ASN A 110 12.75 -3.97 -10.07
C ASN A 110 11.61 -3.34 -9.23
N PRO A 111 11.36 -3.80 -7.98
CA PRO A 111 10.21 -3.39 -7.18
C PRO A 111 10.26 -1.91 -6.76
N GLU A 112 11.44 -1.32 -6.59
CA GLU A 112 11.61 0.11 -6.26
C GLU A 112 11.15 0.98 -7.43
N VAL A 113 11.63 0.66 -8.65
CA VAL A 113 11.23 1.35 -9.89
C VAL A 113 9.73 1.23 -10.14
N LYS A 114 9.16 0.05 -9.86
CA LYS A 114 7.70 -0.16 -9.93
C LYS A 114 6.94 0.79 -9.01
N THR A 115 7.41 0.96 -7.78
CA THR A 115 6.76 1.83 -6.79
C THR A 115 6.81 3.28 -7.22
N GLU A 116 7.94 3.75 -7.72
CA GLU A 116 8.13 5.11 -8.25
C GLU A 116 7.22 5.36 -9.46
N LEU A 117 7.23 4.46 -10.44
CA LEU A 117 6.35 4.52 -11.62
C LEU A 117 4.88 4.62 -11.24
N MET A 118 4.41 3.77 -10.32
CA MET A 118 3.02 3.79 -9.89
C MET A 118 2.65 5.08 -9.16
N SER A 119 3.58 5.66 -8.40
CA SER A 119 3.40 6.96 -7.76
C SER A 119 3.25 8.09 -8.78
N ASP A 120 4.11 8.13 -9.80
CA ASP A 120 4.07 9.16 -10.83
C ASP A 120 2.83 9.04 -11.72
N LEU A 121 2.48 7.83 -12.12
CA LEU A 121 1.23 7.58 -12.87
C LEU A 121 -0.01 8.00 -12.06
N SER A 122 -0.05 7.71 -10.77
CA SER A 122 -1.14 8.13 -9.88
C SER A 122 -1.27 9.65 -9.78
N ARG A 123 -0.14 10.37 -9.80
CA ARG A 123 -0.12 11.83 -9.82
C ARG A 123 -0.70 12.38 -11.11
N VAL A 124 -0.30 11.83 -12.25
CA VAL A 124 -0.82 12.20 -13.58
C VAL A 124 -2.31 11.87 -13.69
N ASP A 125 -2.75 10.72 -13.18
CA ASP A 125 -4.18 10.35 -13.15
C ASP A 125 -5.02 11.30 -12.29
N SER A 126 -4.47 11.79 -11.17
CA SER A 126 -5.12 12.80 -10.33
C SER A 126 -5.33 14.12 -11.07
N ILE A 127 -4.33 14.55 -11.85
CA ILE A 127 -4.42 15.73 -12.71
C ILE A 127 -5.46 15.50 -13.82
N CYS A 128 -5.48 14.33 -14.46
CA CYS A 128 -6.46 13.95 -15.47
C CYS A 128 -7.91 14.08 -14.95
N ILE A 129 -8.14 13.59 -13.73
CA ILE A 129 -9.48 13.70 -13.08
C ILE A 129 -9.85 15.16 -12.85
N ALA A 130 -8.92 16.01 -12.44
CA ALA A 130 -9.17 17.46 -12.26
C ALA A 130 -9.54 18.13 -13.58
N ILE A 131 -8.76 17.90 -14.64
CA ILE A 131 -9.02 18.44 -15.98
C ILE A 131 -10.38 17.96 -16.51
N LYS A 132 -10.71 16.68 -16.39
CA LYS A 132 -12.01 16.13 -16.80
C LYS A 132 -13.17 16.78 -16.04
N ARG A 133 -12.97 17.17 -14.78
CA ARG A 133 -13.99 17.90 -14.01
C ARG A 133 -14.20 19.30 -14.54
N ASP A 134 -13.14 20.01 -14.87
CA ASP A 134 -13.25 21.37 -15.45
C ASP A 134 -13.91 21.32 -16.83
N LEU A 135 -13.65 20.29 -17.62
CA LEU A 135 -14.28 20.07 -18.92
C LEU A 135 -15.78 19.78 -18.82
N LYS A 136 -16.25 19.26 -17.68
CA LYS A 136 -17.67 18.99 -17.44
C LYS A 136 -18.54 20.24 -17.47
N ASP A 137 -18.01 21.35 -16.96
CA ASP A 137 -18.72 22.62 -16.88
C ASP A 137 -18.71 23.36 -18.24
N ASN A 138 -17.71 23.06 -19.09
CA ASN A 138 -17.62 23.61 -20.45
C ASN A 138 -17.01 22.58 -21.41
N VAL A 139 -17.84 21.69 -21.95
CA VAL A 139 -17.44 20.55 -22.79
C VAL A 139 -16.75 20.91 -24.11
N SER A 140 -16.79 22.17 -24.52
CA SER A 140 -16.16 22.67 -25.75
C SER A 140 -14.98 23.57 -25.49
N ASN A 141 -14.45 23.61 -24.25
CA ASN A 141 -13.29 24.42 -23.92
C ASN A 141 -12.02 23.82 -24.53
N GLN A 142 -11.51 24.45 -25.59
CA GLN A 142 -10.34 23.97 -26.34
C GLN A 142 -9.09 23.89 -25.48
N GLU A 143 -8.85 24.84 -24.57
CA GLU A 143 -7.69 24.84 -23.68
C GLU A 143 -7.70 23.63 -22.73
N VAL A 144 -8.88 23.29 -22.20
CA VAL A 144 -9.05 22.13 -21.31
C VAL A 144 -8.89 20.83 -22.08
N ILE A 145 -9.36 20.75 -23.33
CA ILE A 145 -9.16 19.60 -24.21
C ILE A 145 -7.66 19.41 -24.49
N GLU A 146 -6.93 20.48 -24.82
CA GLU A 146 -5.48 20.43 -25.04
C GLU A 146 -4.72 20.01 -23.77
N ALA A 147 -5.12 20.53 -22.62
CA ALA A 147 -4.55 20.12 -21.33
C ALA A 147 -4.74 18.62 -21.07
N LEU A 148 -5.91 18.08 -21.40
CA LEU A 148 -6.21 16.66 -21.27
C LEU A 148 -5.36 15.80 -22.22
N LEU A 149 -5.21 16.21 -23.46
CA LEU A 149 -4.35 15.55 -24.45
C LEU A 149 -2.87 15.57 -24.01
N ASN A 150 -2.41 16.70 -23.47
CA ASN A 150 -1.05 16.81 -22.93
C ASN A 150 -0.85 15.92 -21.71
N ASN A 151 -1.86 15.77 -20.86
CA ASN A 151 -1.82 14.85 -19.73
C ASN A 151 -1.67 13.39 -20.20
N TYR A 152 -2.42 12.96 -21.22
CA TYR A 152 -2.25 11.62 -21.80
C TYR A 152 -0.86 11.42 -22.40
N ARG A 153 -0.30 12.40 -23.11
CA ARG A 153 1.08 12.34 -23.64
C ARG A 153 2.10 12.23 -22.53
N THR A 154 1.90 12.96 -21.44
CA THR A 154 2.80 12.89 -20.26
C THR A 154 2.81 11.50 -19.64
N LYS A 155 1.63 10.87 -19.55
CA LYS A 155 1.49 9.49 -19.05
C LYS A 155 2.27 8.48 -19.91
N ILE A 156 2.20 8.61 -21.22
CA ILE A 156 2.96 7.78 -22.16
C ILE A 156 4.45 8.01 -22.01
N ARG A 157 4.89 9.27 -21.98
CA ARG A 157 6.31 9.62 -21.81
C ARG A 157 6.92 9.03 -20.55
N ILE A 158 6.22 9.10 -19.41
CA ILE A 158 6.70 8.50 -18.15
C ILE A 158 6.97 7.01 -18.33
N LEU A 159 6.07 6.27 -19.03
CA LEU A 159 6.27 4.85 -19.31
C LEU A 159 7.42 4.59 -20.28
N GLU A 160 7.53 5.39 -21.33
CA GLU A 160 8.63 5.27 -22.32
C GLU A 160 9.99 5.52 -21.65
N ASP A 161 10.13 6.61 -20.90
CA ASP A 161 11.35 6.96 -20.17
C ASP A 161 11.73 5.86 -19.17
N MET A 162 10.75 5.33 -18.45
CA MET A 162 10.96 4.24 -17.51
C MET A 162 11.39 2.93 -18.21
N LEU A 163 10.78 2.61 -19.34
CA LEU A 163 11.17 1.44 -20.14
C LEU A 163 12.62 1.53 -20.61
N VAL A 164 13.09 2.70 -21.01
CA VAL A 164 14.49 2.92 -21.38
C VAL A 164 15.40 2.59 -20.20
N VAL A 165 15.11 3.12 -19.01
CA VAL A 165 15.91 2.87 -17.80
C VAL A 165 15.90 1.39 -17.41
N LEU A 166 14.74 0.73 -17.47
CA LEU A 166 14.63 -0.70 -17.15
C LEU A 166 15.44 -1.57 -18.09
N LYS A 167 15.39 -1.31 -19.40
CA LYS A 167 16.16 -2.05 -20.41
C LYS A 167 17.66 -1.80 -20.28
N GLU A 168 18.09 -0.62 -19.93
CA GLU A 168 19.50 -0.31 -19.65
C GLU A 168 20.01 -1.05 -18.41
N ASN A 169 19.21 -1.10 -17.34
CA ASN A 169 19.55 -1.83 -16.13
C ASN A 169 19.66 -3.33 -16.38
N GLU A 170 18.74 -3.93 -17.14
CA GLU A 170 18.79 -5.34 -17.53
C GLU A 170 20.08 -5.65 -18.30
N LYS A 171 20.39 -4.85 -19.31
CA LYS A 171 21.61 -5.02 -20.12
C LYS A 171 22.92 -4.86 -19.31
N ASN A 172 22.91 -4.01 -18.30
CA ASN A 172 24.08 -3.83 -17.44
C ASN A 172 24.25 -5.00 -16.45
N ASN A 173 23.15 -5.58 -15.96
CA ASN A 173 23.17 -6.77 -15.12
C ASN A 173 23.70 -7.98 -15.89
N GLU A 174 23.24 -8.20 -17.12
CA GLU A 174 23.73 -9.29 -17.98
C GLU A 174 25.24 -9.16 -18.31
N LYS A 175 25.73 -7.92 -18.48
CA LYS A 175 27.17 -7.70 -18.71
C LYS A 175 27.98 -7.93 -17.43
N GLY A 176 27.45 -7.56 -16.25
CA GLY A 176 28.11 -7.78 -14.98
C GLY A 176 28.30 -9.26 -14.65
N GLU A 177 27.33 -10.09 -14.97
CA GLU A 177 27.42 -11.56 -14.80
C GLU A 177 28.45 -12.20 -15.74
N ASN A 178 28.61 -11.69 -16.95
CA ASN A 178 29.58 -12.23 -17.92
C ASN A 178 31.05 -11.90 -17.58
N TYR A 179 31.31 -10.95 -16.69
CA TYR A 179 32.69 -10.63 -16.23
C TYR A 179 33.04 -11.27 -14.89
N ALA A 180 32.13 -11.99 -14.24
CA ALA A 180 32.31 -12.65 -12.97
C ALA A 180 32.63 -14.17 -13.08
N LEU A 181 32.76 -14.69 -14.30
CA LEU A 181 33.21 -16.05 -14.64
C LEU A 181 34.62 -16.04 -15.22
#